data_0cb890d791d8ae9c5b73ea2668d42c5a
#
_entry.id   0cb890d791d8ae9c5b73ea2668d42c5a
#
_cell.length_a   1.000
_cell.length_b   1.000
_cell.length_c   1.000
_cell.angle_alpha   90.00
_cell.angle_beta   90.00
_cell.angle_gamma   90.00
#
_symmetry.space_group_name_H-M   'P 1'
#
loop_
_entity.id
_entity.type
_entity.pdbx_description
1 polymer ?
#
loop_
_entity_poly.entity_id
_entity_poly.type
_entity_poly.pdbx_seq_one_letter_code
_entity_poly.pdbx_strand_id
1 'polypeptide(L)'
;PTSNITVELSTESEYITITDATASIASIAGNETATLANEFAFTVAPNVPDQAKIEFMVTCSDGTDTWVTSFKVTANAPVLNINDVEVDGDVQAGGTATIILTFINEGNSAAYDIVTELMSSSPDITVTTTKVETAEVAAGETYTVSSEFAIASTVENGSVYEIIYSTFAGYAIFTSKEVITIGNIIESFETGDFSAYDWEFGGSANWTIESTGAYDGTYCVKSGEITSSQQSVLKVQL
;
A
#
# COMPACT_ATOMS: atom_id res chain seq x y z
N PRO A 1 31.56 11.75 -47.83
CA PRO A 1 31.33 12.85 -46.92
C PRO A 1 29.90 13.40 -47.08
N THR A 2 29.32 13.82 -45.97
CA THR A 2 28.00 14.49 -46.01
C THR A 2 28.10 15.78 -45.15
N SER A 3 27.21 16.74 -45.40
CA SER A 3 27.23 18.04 -44.75
C SER A 3 25.81 18.54 -44.46
N ASN A 4 25.72 19.51 -43.54
CA ASN A 4 24.45 20.12 -43.11
C ASN A 4 23.45 19.05 -42.56
N ILE A 5 23.96 18.18 -41.72
CA ILE A 5 23.14 17.07 -41.18
C ILE A 5 22.30 17.63 -40.02
N THR A 6 21.00 17.43 -40.10
CA THR A 6 20.09 17.64 -38.98
C THR A 6 19.81 16.31 -38.34
N VAL A 7 19.82 16.28 -37.02
CA VAL A 7 19.49 15.10 -36.18
C VAL A 7 18.29 15.46 -35.33
N GLU A 8 17.24 14.64 -35.38
CA GLU A 8 16.01 14.81 -34.61
C GLU A 8 15.79 13.58 -33.69
N LEU A 9 15.51 13.85 -32.42
CA LEU A 9 15.10 12.85 -31.44
C LEU A 9 13.58 12.90 -31.27
N SER A 10 12.93 11.76 -31.34
CA SER A 10 11.47 11.63 -31.12
C SER A 10 11.12 10.39 -30.31
N THR A 11 9.94 10.35 -29.73
CA THR A 11 9.36 9.20 -29.05
C THR A 11 7.84 9.28 -29.08
N GLU A 12 7.18 8.14 -29.06
CA GLU A 12 5.72 8.03 -28.91
C GLU A 12 5.29 7.73 -27.46
N SER A 13 6.26 7.69 -26.52
CA SER A 13 5.96 7.41 -25.11
C SER A 13 5.23 8.58 -24.47
N GLU A 14 4.07 8.32 -23.88
CA GLU A 14 3.30 9.29 -23.09
C GLU A 14 4.01 9.76 -21.82
N TYR A 15 5.03 9.02 -21.38
CA TYR A 15 5.82 9.33 -20.18
C TYR A 15 7.01 10.26 -20.45
N ILE A 16 7.26 10.66 -21.69
CA ILE A 16 8.40 11.48 -22.07
C ILE A 16 7.93 12.78 -22.72
N THR A 17 8.50 13.88 -22.23
CA THR A 17 8.42 15.16 -22.90
C THR A 17 9.82 15.56 -23.37
N ILE A 18 10.07 15.57 -24.68
CA ILE A 18 11.33 16.02 -25.24
C ILE A 18 11.36 17.57 -25.19
N THR A 19 12.35 18.13 -24.51
CA THR A 19 12.51 19.58 -24.31
C THR A 19 13.54 20.20 -25.26
N ASP A 20 14.48 19.37 -25.76
CA ASP A 20 15.37 19.72 -26.86
C ASP A 20 15.45 18.53 -27.80
N ALA A 21 14.87 18.68 -28.99
CA ALA A 21 14.64 17.59 -29.94
C ALA A 21 15.64 17.58 -31.11
N THR A 22 16.38 18.69 -31.36
CA THR A 22 17.12 18.84 -32.61
C THR A 22 18.57 19.24 -32.39
N ALA A 23 19.45 18.64 -33.18
CA ALA A 23 20.86 18.99 -33.23
C ALA A 23 21.36 19.06 -34.67
N SER A 24 22.50 19.66 -34.89
CA SER A 24 23.10 19.76 -36.23
C SER A 24 24.57 19.39 -36.24
N ILE A 25 25.01 18.76 -37.33
CA ILE A 25 26.40 18.44 -37.60
C ILE A 25 26.79 19.09 -38.92
N ALA A 26 27.81 19.93 -38.90
CA ALA A 26 28.22 20.70 -40.08
C ALA A 26 28.69 19.78 -41.24
N SER A 27 29.48 18.76 -40.93
CA SER A 27 29.90 17.75 -41.91
C SER A 27 30.53 16.52 -41.24
N ILE A 28 30.47 15.39 -41.97
CA ILE A 28 31.19 14.16 -41.62
C ILE A 28 32.00 13.75 -42.84
N ALA A 29 33.32 13.60 -42.69
CA ALA A 29 34.16 13.13 -43.78
C ALA A 29 33.94 11.63 -44.03
N GLY A 30 34.33 11.13 -45.20
CA GLY A 30 34.20 9.71 -45.49
C GLY A 30 34.99 8.84 -44.55
N ASN A 31 34.36 7.81 -44.01
CA ASN A 31 34.89 6.88 -42.95
C ASN A 31 35.18 7.52 -41.59
N GLU A 32 34.64 8.71 -41.34
CA GLU A 32 34.75 9.40 -40.06
C GLU A 32 33.42 9.30 -39.25
N THR A 33 33.53 9.62 -37.96
CA THR A 33 32.40 9.71 -37.04
C THR A 33 32.29 11.11 -36.44
N ALA A 34 31.09 11.54 -36.12
CA ALA A 34 30.81 12.73 -35.30
C ALA A 34 30.05 12.38 -34.06
N THR A 35 30.30 13.07 -32.98
CA THR A 35 29.60 12.88 -31.70
C THR A 35 28.82 14.12 -31.35
N LEU A 36 27.56 13.98 -31.03
CA LEU A 36 26.71 14.99 -30.42
C LEU A 36 26.71 14.73 -28.91
N ALA A 37 27.13 15.71 -28.12
CA ALA A 37 27.18 15.58 -26.66
C ALA A 37 26.31 16.66 -26.02
N ASN A 38 25.33 16.24 -25.19
CA ASN A 38 24.39 17.13 -24.48
C ASN A 38 23.53 18.01 -25.41
N GLU A 39 23.22 17.51 -26.60
CA GLU A 39 22.42 18.24 -27.60
C GLU A 39 20.93 17.90 -27.53
N PHE A 40 20.54 16.89 -26.74
CA PHE A 40 19.16 16.48 -26.57
C PHE A 40 18.78 16.49 -25.09
N ALA A 41 17.54 16.91 -24.81
CA ALA A 41 17.01 16.90 -23.45
C ALA A 41 15.56 16.42 -23.42
N PHE A 42 15.20 15.72 -22.38
CA PHE A 42 13.82 15.28 -22.13
C PHE A 42 13.54 15.21 -20.63
N THR A 43 12.27 15.26 -20.27
CA THR A 43 11.78 14.98 -18.92
C THR A 43 10.96 13.70 -18.91
N VAL A 44 11.01 13.01 -17.78
CA VAL A 44 10.22 11.78 -17.53
C VAL A 44 9.05 12.12 -16.63
N ALA A 45 7.85 11.67 -16.98
CA ALA A 45 6.67 11.86 -16.16
C ALA A 45 6.81 11.13 -14.81
N PRO A 46 6.35 11.71 -13.68
CA PRO A 46 6.51 11.11 -12.36
C PRO A 46 5.74 9.78 -12.19
N ASN A 47 4.73 9.55 -13.02
CA ASN A 47 3.92 8.34 -13.02
C ASN A 47 4.40 7.28 -14.02
N VAL A 48 5.64 7.37 -14.50
CA VAL A 48 6.19 6.32 -15.37
C VAL A 48 6.22 4.99 -14.61
N PRO A 49 5.74 3.88 -15.20
CA PRO A 49 5.85 2.58 -14.55
C PRO A 49 7.32 2.14 -14.39
N ASP A 50 7.63 1.50 -13.27
CA ASP A 50 8.95 0.92 -13.08
C ASP A 50 9.26 -0.10 -14.19
N GLN A 51 10.52 -0.14 -14.66
CA GLN A 51 11.01 -0.98 -15.75
C GLN A 51 10.35 -0.74 -17.11
N ALA A 52 9.60 0.37 -17.28
CA ALA A 52 9.04 0.72 -18.59
C ALA A 52 10.14 0.86 -19.65
N LYS A 53 9.90 0.25 -20.83
CA LYS A 53 10.81 0.31 -21.97
C LYS A 53 10.37 1.44 -22.90
N ILE A 54 11.15 2.51 -22.89
CA ILE A 54 10.89 3.71 -23.68
C ILE A 54 11.73 3.65 -24.94
N GLU A 55 11.09 3.67 -26.10
CA GLU A 55 11.76 3.71 -27.39
C GLU A 55 11.90 5.15 -27.87
N PHE A 56 13.13 5.51 -28.22
CA PHE A 56 13.47 6.75 -28.88
C PHE A 56 13.84 6.48 -30.34
N MET A 57 13.35 7.30 -31.24
CA MET A 57 13.73 7.32 -32.64
C MET A 57 14.69 8.48 -32.90
N VAL A 58 15.71 8.21 -33.68
CA VAL A 58 16.67 9.20 -34.14
C VAL A 58 16.58 9.27 -35.65
N THR A 59 16.21 10.42 -36.16
CA THR A 59 16.14 10.71 -37.59
C THR A 59 17.27 11.65 -37.97
N CYS A 60 18.14 11.22 -38.88
CA CYS A 60 19.20 12.03 -39.46
C CYS A 60 18.86 12.38 -40.89
N SER A 61 19.07 13.64 -41.32
CA SER A 61 18.90 14.04 -42.71
C SER A 61 19.96 15.04 -43.12
N ASP A 62 20.49 14.91 -44.34
CA ASP A 62 21.36 15.89 -44.98
C ASP A 62 20.63 16.79 -46.00
N GLY A 63 19.29 16.73 -45.98
CA GLY A 63 18.41 17.44 -46.90
C GLY A 63 18.16 16.71 -48.23
N THR A 64 18.86 15.60 -48.49
CA THR A 64 18.65 14.74 -49.69
C THR A 64 18.24 13.34 -49.23
N ASP A 65 19.00 12.78 -48.33
CA ASP A 65 18.79 11.44 -47.74
C ASP A 65 18.34 11.53 -46.29
N THR A 66 17.63 10.49 -45.83
CA THR A 66 17.16 10.37 -44.47
C THR A 66 17.47 8.97 -43.93
N TRP A 67 18.02 8.91 -42.74
CA TRP A 67 18.33 7.68 -42.03
C TRP A 67 17.62 7.69 -40.69
N VAL A 68 16.96 6.56 -40.35
CA VAL A 68 16.22 6.40 -39.10
C VAL A 68 16.77 5.21 -38.35
N THR A 69 16.99 5.41 -37.07
CA THR A 69 17.34 4.33 -36.14
C THR A 69 16.57 4.53 -34.82
N SER A 70 16.55 3.49 -33.98
CA SER A 70 15.95 3.61 -32.64
C SER A 70 16.84 2.98 -31.57
N PHE A 71 16.63 3.39 -30.33
CA PHE A 71 17.21 2.78 -29.15
C PHE A 71 16.18 2.77 -28.03
N LYS A 72 16.39 1.89 -27.02
CA LYS A 72 15.48 1.77 -25.87
C LYS A 72 16.20 2.13 -24.59
N VAL A 73 15.50 2.87 -23.74
CA VAL A 73 15.91 3.20 -22.37
C VAL A 73 14.93 2.54 -21.42
N THR A 74 15.44 2.02 -20.30
CA THR A 74 14.59 1.52 -19.22
C THR A 74 14.38 2.64 -18.21
N ALA A 75 13.14 2.99 -17.96
CA ALA A 75 12.79 3.88 -16.86
C ALA A 75 12.74 3.09 -15.55
N ASN A 76 13.35 3.64 -14.50
CA ASN A 76 13.25 3.13 -13.15
C ASN A 76 12.36 4.07 -12.33
N ALA A 77 11.43 3.51 -11.59
CA ALA A 77 10.52 4.26 -10.73
C ALA A 77 10.43 3.62 -9.34
N PRO A 78 10.03 4.34 -8.29
CA PRO A 78 9.67 3.75 -7.02
C PRO A 78 8.33 3.01 -7.13
N VAL A 79 8.19 1.91 -6.38
CA VAL A 79 6.95 1.15 -6.21
C VAL A 79 6.75 0.90 -4.72
N LEU A 80 5.92 1.72 -4.09
CA LEU A 80 5.66 1.61 -2.66
C LEU A 80 4.46 0.68 -2.42
N ASN A 81 4.66 -0.34 -1.61
CA ASN A 81 3.63 -1.30 -1.20
C ASN A 81 3.59 -1.43 0.33
N ILE A 82 2.43 -1.83 0.87
CA ILE A 82 2.33 -2.24 2.27
C ILE A 82 3.02 -3.59 2.43
N ASN A 83 3.94 -3.65 3.40
CA ASN A 83 4.63 -4.86 3.80
C ASN A 83 4.02 -5.47 5.06
N ASP A 84 3.58 -4.62 6.02
CA ASP A 84 2.99 -5.06 7.27
C ASP A 84 2.11 -3.96 7.87
N VAL A 85 1.08 -4.38 8.65
CA VAL A 85 0.20 -3.50 9.42
C VAL A 85 0.05 -4.07 10.82
N GLU A 86 0.38 -3.27 11.82
CA GLU A 86 0.25 -3.61 13.23
C GLU A 86 -0.62 -2.57 13.95
N VAL A 87 -1.40 -3.00 14.92
CA VAL A 87 -2.13 -2.12 15.84
C VAL A 87 -1.70 -2.46 17.26
N ASP A 88 -1.12 -1.48 17.94
CA ASP A 88 -0.61 -1.61 19.32
C ASP A 88 -1.36 -0.66 20.26
N GLY A 89 -1.63 -1.10 21.49
CA GLY A 89 -2.27 -0.30 22.51
C GLY A 89 -3.66 -0.78 22.91
N ASP A 90 -4.44 0.13 23.53
CA ASP A 90 -5.76 -0.18 24.08
C ASP A 90 -6.88 0.05 23.06
N VAL A 91 -7.26 -1.00 22.35
CA VAL A 91 -8.32 -0.98 21.32
C VAL A 91 -9.68 -1.23 21.98
N GLN A 92 -10.04 -0.43 22.99
CA GLN A 92 -11.32 -0.49 23.69
C GLN A 92 -12.02 0.87 23.72
N ALA A 93 -13.30 0.89 24.06
CA ALA A 93 -14.06 2.14 24.23
C ALA A 93 -13.39 3.10 25.21
N GLY A 94 -13.07 4.30 24.78
CA GLY A 94 -12.32 5.31 25.54
C GLY A 94 -10.80 5.10 25.55
N GLY A 95 -10.28 4.05 24.89
CA GLY A 95 -8.86 3.76 24.77
C GLY A 95 -8.16 4.54 23.68
N THR A 96 -6.84 4.36 23.62
CA THR A 96 -5.96 4.92 22.60
C THR A 96 -5.03 3.83 22.11
N ALA A 97 -4.89 3.73 20.80
CA ALA A 97 -4.00 2.78 20.17
C ALA A 97 -3.21 3.44 19.02
N THR A 98 -2.19 2.77 18.54
CA THR A 98 -1.33 3.22 17.44
C THR A 98 -1.44 2.23 16.30
N ILE A 99 -1.75 2.73 15.11
CA ILE A 99 -1.57 1.97 13.87
C ILE A 99 -0.15 2.19 13.37
N ILE A 100 0.52 1.10 13.03
CA ILE A 100 1.90 1.07 12.52
C ILE A 100 1.87 0.42 11.15
N LEU A 101 2.17 1.23 10.13
CA LEU A 101 2.18 0.82 8.73
C LEU A 101 3.63 0.68 8.29
N THR A 102 4.06 -0.51 7.90
CA THR A 102 5.37 -0.74 7.31
C THR A 102 5.24 -0.87 5.81
N PHE A 103 5.90 0.02 5.09
CA PHE A 103 5.95 0.03 3.63
C PHE A 103 7.30 -0.50 3.14
N ILE A 104 7.31 -1.00 1.91
CA ILE A 104 8.52 -1.38 1.17
C ILE A 104 8.53 -0.68 -0.18
N ASN A 105 9.71 -0.23 -0.62
CA ASN A 105 9.93 0.24 -1.98
C ASN A 105 10.44 -0.93 -2.84
N GLU A 106 9.54 -1.59 -3.55
CA GLU A 106 9.87 -2.72 -4.46
C GLU A 106 10.35 -2.26 -5.84
N GLY A 107 10.35 -0.95 -6.09
CA GLY A 107 10.80 -0.37 -7.36
C GLY A 107 12.32 -0.33 -7.50
N ASN A 108 12.77 0.13 -8.66
CA ASN A 108 14.20 0.22 -9.02
C ASN A 108 14.78 1.64 -8.88
N SER A 109 14.03 2.56 -8.29
CA SER A 109 14.47 3.92 -7.98
C SER A 109 14.07 4.29 -6.55
N ALA A 110 14.79 5.21 -5.94
CA ALA A 110 14.39 5.79 -4.65
C ALA A 110 13.09 6.59 -4.79
N ALA A 111 12.25 6.53 -3.76
CA ALA A 111 11.10 7.40 -3.59
C ALA A 111 11.50 8.61 -2.73
N TYR A 112 11.06 9.80 -3.10
CA TYR A 112 11.35 11.05 -2.40
C TYR A 112 10.06 11.78 -2.01
N ASP A 113 10.14 12.62 -0.98
CA ASP A 113 9.06 13.48 -0.52
C ASP A 113 7.74 12.70 -0.31
N ILE A 114 7.87 11.57 0.37
CA ILE A 114 6.74 10.66 0.61
C ILE A 114 5.86 11.26 1.69
N VAL A 115 4.56 11.32 1.40
CA VAL A 115 3.54 11.79 2.34
C VAL A 115 2.54 10.66 2.52
N THR A 116 2.31 10.24 3.76
CA THR A 116 1.22 9.32 4.11
C THR A 116 0.19 10.05 4.95
N GLU A 117 -1.05 10.09 4.47
CA GLU A 117 -2.19 10.69 5.15
C GLU A 117 -3.08 9.58 5.72
N LEU A 118 -3.56 9.77 6.95
CA LEU A 118 -4.41 8.82 7.65
C LEU A 118 -5.69 9.52 8.12
N MET A 119 -6.82 8.83 7.99
CA MET A 119 -8.12 9.30 8.45
C MET A 119 -9.02 8.14 8.88
N SER A 120 -10.02 8.42 9.68
CA SER A 120 -11.16 7.52 9.90
C SER A 120 -12.40 8.03 9.18
N SER A 121 -13.24 7.12 8.72
CA SER A 121 -14.55 7.43 8.15
C SER A 121 -15.61 7.71 9.22
N SER A 122 -15.34 7.44 10.50
CA SER A 122 -16.26 7.60 11.62
C SER A 122 -15.78 8.65 12.61
N PRO A 123 -16.68 9.47 13.17
CA PRO A 123 -16.36 10.41 14.24
C PRO A 123 -16.01 9.73 15.57
N ASP A 124 -16.33 8.43 15.72
CA ASP A 124 -16.02 7.65 16.91
C ASP A 124 -14.52 7.32 17.02
N ILE A 125 -13.79 7.39 15.92
CA ILE A 125 -12.34 7.20 15.86
C ILE A 125 -11.68 8.51 15.45
N THR A 126 -10.86 9.05 16.34
CA THR A 126 -10.10 10.29 16.09
C THR A 126 -8.64 9.94 15.83
N VAL A 127 -8.19 10.08 14.59
CA VAL A 127 -6.77 9.96 14.23
C VAL A 127 -6.05 11.23 14.62
N THR A 128 -5.03 11.14 15.48
CA THR A 128 -4.31 12.32 16.02
C THR A 128 -3.17 12.77 15.11
N THR A 129 -2.47 11.83 14.48
CA THR A 129 -1.43 12.12 13.49
C THR A 129 -1.96 11.82 12.11
N THR A 130 -2.57 12.82 11.47
CA THR A 130 -3.23 12.65 10.17
C THR A 130 -2.28 12.70 8.97
N LYS A 131 -1.02 13.10 9.18
CA LYS A 131 -0.02 13.24 8.11
C LYS A 131 1.37 12.91 8.64
N VAL A 132 2.09 12.04 7.91
CA VAL A 132 3.50 11.69 8.17
C VAL A 132 4.31 11.91 6.89
N GLU A 133 5.46 12.54 7.02
CA GLU A 133 6.38 12.82 5.91
C GLU A 133 7.65 11.98 6.05
N THR A 134 8.09 11.37 4.96
CA THR A 134 9.34 10.61 4.85
C THR A 134 10.15 11.16 3.69
N ALA A 135 11.38 11.62 3.95
CA ALA A 135 12.17 12.35 2.96
C ALA A 135 12.62 11.47 1.79
N GLU A 136 13.07 10.25 2.08
CA GLU A 136 13.60 9.32 1.07
C GLU A 136 13.47 7.87 1.54
N VAL A 137 13.18 6.97 0.59
CA VAL A 137 13.25 5.51 0.77
C VAL A 137 13.94 4.91 -0.45
N ALA A 138 15.11 4.33 -0.27
CA ALA A 138 15.86 3.71 -1.36
C ALA A 138 15.14 2.47 -1.91
N ALA A 139 15.52 2.07 -3.14
CA ALA A 139 15.03 0.83 -3.74
C ALA A 139 15.34 -0.38 -2.85
N GLY A 140 14.34 -1.21 -2.57
CA GLY A 140 14.44 -2.41 -1.70
C GLY A 140 14.38 -2.12 -0.20
N GLU A 141 14.32 -0.86 0.23
CA GLU A 141 14.26 -0.50 1.64
C GLU A 141 12.81 -0.35 2.13
N THR A 142 12.64 -0.47 3.45
CA THR A 142 11.38 -0.28 4.14
C THR A 142 11.36 1.02 4.94
N TYR A 143 10.17 1.57 5.17
CA TYR A 143 9.94 2.64 6.13
C TYR A 143 8.65 2.43 6.90
N THR A 144 8.56 3.02 8.08
CA THR A 144 7.42 2.85 8.97
C THR A 144 6.72 4.18 9.22
N VAL A 145 5.41 4.17 9.17
CA VAL A 145 4.53 5.27 9.54
C VAL A 145 3.71 4.85 10.75
N SER A 146 3.76 5.64 11.82
CA SER A 146 2.99 5.40 13.03
C SER A 146 2.01 6.54 13.26
N SER A 147 0.76 6.21 13.57
CA SER A 147 -0.26 7.19 13.89
C SER A 147 -1.11 6.71 15.07
N GLU A 148 -1.23 7.56 16.08
CA GLU A 148 -2.11 7.33 17.21
C GLU A 148 -3.57 7.66 16.82
N PHE A 149 -4.50 6.86 17.32
CA PHE A 149 -5.92 7.13 17.23
C PHE A 149 -6.61 6.90 18.58
N ALA A 150 -7.61 7.73 18.87
CA ALA A 150 -8.42 7.63 20.06
C ALA A 150 -9.82 7.12 19.71
N ILE A 151 -10.39 6.29 20.60
CA ILE A 151 -11.68 5.64 20.46
C ILE A 151 -12.67 6.32 21.42
N ALA A 152 -13.83 6.71 20.92
CA ALA A 152 -14.86 7.33 21.77
C ALA A 152 -15.33 6.35 22.86
N SER A 153 -15.57 6.86 24.06
CA SER A 153 -15.99 6.05 25.22
C SER A 153 -17.41 5.49 25.11
N THR A 154 -18.16 5.90 24.09
CA THR A 154 -19.54 5.46 23.80
C THR A 154 -19.60 4.31 22.81
N VAL A 155 -18.47 3.87 22.30
CA VAL A 155 -18.40 2.78 21.30
C VAL A 155 -18.72 1.45 21.98
N GLU A 156 -19.53 0.64 21.33
CA GLU A 156 -19.86 -0.71 21.82
C GLU A 156 -18.78 -1.71 21.43
N ASN A 157 -18.54 -2.71 22.29
CA ASN A 157 -17.63 -3.82 21.99
C ASN A 157 -18.12 -4.59 20.76
N GLY A 158 -17.20 -4.99 19.90
CA GLY A 158 -17.50 -5.64 18.63
C GLY A 158 -17.79 -4.66 17.48
N SER A 159 -17.83 -3.34 17.74
CA SER A 159 -17.95 -2.34 16.67
C SER A 159 -16.74 -2.37 15.77
N VAL A 160 -16.97 -2.20 14.46
CA VAL A 160 -15.93 -2.29 13.43
C VAL A 160 -15.78 -0.95 12.74
N TYR A 161 -14.54 -0.48 12.63
CA TYR A 161 -14.18 0.79 12.01
C TYR A 161 -13.07 0.64 10.99
N GLU A 162 -12.97 1.62 10.08
CA GLU A 162 -11.92 1.66 9.07
C GLU A 162 -11.00 2.85 9.31
N ILE A 163 -9.68 2.60 9.32
CA ILE A 163 -8.64 3.61 9.16
C ILE A 163 -8.18 3.57 7.73
N ILE A 164 -8.37 4.68 7.01
CA ILE A 164 -8.00 4.84 5.62
C ILE A 164 -6.65 5.54 5.58
N TYR A 165 -5.74 5.06 4.75
CA TYR A 165 -4.45 5.69 4.52
C TYR A 165 -4.17 5.85 3.02
N SER A 166 -3.56 6.98 2.67
CA SER A 166 -3.19 7.33 1.30
C SER A 166 -1.74 7.76 1.25
N THR A 167 -0.97 7.20 0.32
CA THR A 167 0.46 7.49 0.17
C THR A 167 0.73 8.18 -1.16
N PHE A 168 1.55 9.23 -1.12
CA PHE A 168 1.96 10.06 -2.24
C PHE A 168 3.48 10.17 -2.28
N ALA A 169 4.07 10.19 -3.48
CA ALA A 169 5.47 10.54 -3.72
C ALA A 169 5.55 11.34 -5.02
N GLY A 170 5.25 12.66 -4.94
CA GLY A 170 5.08 13.53 -6.09
C GLY A 170 3.77 13.35 -6.88
N TYR A 171 3.13 12.19 -6.78
CA TYR A 171 1.80 11.87 -7.30
C TYR A 171 1.14 10.83 -6.38
N ALA A 172 -0.18 10.61 -6.54
CA ALA A 172 -0.89 9.62 -5.74
C ALA A 172 -0.43 8.20 -6.12
N ILE A 173 0.08 7.44 -5.15
CA ILE A 173 0.55 6.08 -5.37
C ILE A 173 -0.58 5.09 -5.12
N PHE A 174 -1.14 5.10 -3.90
CA PHE A 174 -2.30 4.26 -3.59
C PHE A 174 -3.06 4.76 -2.37
N THR A 175 -4.29 4.25 -2.22
CA THR A 175 -5.12 4.38 -1.02
C THR A 175 -5.56 3.00 -0.60
N SER A 176 -5.48 2.70 0.70
CA SER A 176 -5.95 1.45 1.30
C SER A 176 -6.59 1.71 2.65
N LYS A 177 -7.04 0.66 3.32
CA LYS A 177 -7.67 0.75 4.64
C LYS A 177 -7.34 -0.46 5.49
N GLU A 178 -7.32 -0.23 6.80
CA GLU A 178 -7.28 -1.26 7.83
C GLU A 178 -8.59 -1.30 8.58
N VAL A 179 -9.05 -2.50 8.90
CA VAL A 179 -10.30 -2.75 9.64
C VAL A 179 -9.96 -3.04 11.08
N ILE A 180 -10.47 -2.22 11.99
CA ILE A 180 -10.22 -2.34 13.43
C ILE A 180 -11.51 -2.75 14.13
N THR A 181 -11.45 -3.82 14.92
CA THR A 181 -12.55 -4.24 15.81
C THR A 181 -12.28 -3.71 17.22
N ILE A 182 -13.24 -2.97 17.78
CA ILE A 182 -13.12 -2.36 19.10
C ILE A 182 -13.52 -3.36 20.20
N GLY A 183 -12.67 -3.46 21.20
CA GLY A 183 -12.84 -4.35 22.33
C GLY A 183 -12.49 -5.80 22.00
N ASN A 184 -12.18 -6.55 23.02
CA ASN A 184 -12.05 -7.98 22.91
C ASN A 184 -13.45 -8.61 22.99
N ILE A 185 -13.82 -9.42 22.02
CA ILE A 185 -14.96 -10.32 22.15
C ILE A 185 -14.51 -11.42 23.10
N ILE A 186 -14.73 -11.19 24.39
CA ILE A 186 -14.43 -12.19 25.43
C ILE A 186 -15.77 -12.70 25.95
N GLU A 187 -16.06 -13.97 25.69
CA GLU A 187 -17.13 -14.66 26.39
C GLU A 187 -16.56 -15.31 27.65
N SER A 188 -16.96 -14.79 28.78
CA SER A 188 -16.57 -15.30 30.10
C SER A 188 -17.64 -16.20 30.71
N PHE A 189 -18.85 -16.23 30.15
CA PHE A 189 -20.06 -16.90 30.67
C PHE A 189 -20.52 -16.38 32.05
N GLU A 190 -19.98 -15.27 32.53
CA GLU A 190 -20.30 -14.67 33.82
C GLU A 190 -21.71 -14.03 33.88
N THR A 191 -22.40 -13.93 32.74
CA THR A 191 -23.85 -13.65 32.72
C THR A 191 -24.68 -14.79 33.35
N GLY A 192 -24.11 -15.99 33.47
CA GLY A 192 -24.79 -17.20 33.96
C GLY A 192 -25.76 -17.82 32.94
N ASP A 193 -25.73 -17.32 31.72
CA ASP A 193 -26.57 -17.82 30.60
C ASP A 193 -25.83 -17.59 29.27
N PHE A 194 -26.50 -17.90 28.14
CA PHE A 194 -25.98 -17.71 26.80
C PHE A 194 -26.45 -16.39 26.14
N SER A 195 -26.81 -15.36 26.91
CA SER A 195 -27.41 -14.14 26.38
C SER A 195 -26.39 -13.14 25.80
N ALA A 196 -25.09 -13.33 26.04
CA ALA A 196 -24.05 -12.38 25.61
C ALA A 196 -23.87 -12.35 24.07
N TYR A 197 -24.15 -13.45 23.40
CA TYR A 197 -24.04 -13.60 21.95
C TYR A 197 -25.14 -14.51 21.40
N ASP A 198 -25.35 -14.47 20.08
CA ASP A 198 -26.23 -15.37 19.37
C ASP A 198 -25.57 -16.76 19.19
N TRP A 199 -25.79 -17.63 20.19
CA TRP A 199 -25.22 -18.95 20.22
C TRP A 199 -26.07 -19.94 19.43
N GLU A 200 -25.43 -20.74 18.58
CA GLU A 200 -26.05 -21.88 17.91
C GLU A 200 -25.64 -23.19 18.58
N PHE A 201 -26.65 -24.01 18.94
CA PHE A 201 -26.45 -25.31 19.51
C PHE A 201 -26.67 -26.40 18.46
N GLY A 202 -25.81 -27.41 18.47
CA GLY A 202 -25.91 -28.50 17.50
C GLY A 202 -25.32 -29.80 18.06
N GLY A 203 -25.60 -30.87 17.32
CA GLY A 203 -25.13 -32.20 17.66
C GLY A 203 -26.12 -33.01 18.51
N SER A 204 -25.60 -33.96 19.28
CA SER A 204 -26.40 -34.97 20.01
C SER A 204 -26.71 -34.59 21.45
N ALA A 205 -26.00 -33.57 21.98
CA ALA A 205 -26.19 -33.09 23.34
C ALA A 205 -25.93 -31.56 23.39
N ASN A 206 -26.73 -30.87 24.19
CA ASN A 206 -26.60 -29.41 24.34
C ASN A 206 -25.53 -29.05 25.35
N TRP A 207 -24.96 -27.86 25.18
CA TRP A 207 -24.10 -27.20 26.13
C TRP A 207 -24.96 -26.56 27.24
N THR A 208 -24.41 -26.48 28.47
CA THR A 208 -25.03 -25.86 29.64
C THR A 208 -24.07 -24.97 30.36
N ILE A 209 -24.58 -23.95 31.08
CA ILE A 209 -23.82 -23.14 32.02
C ILE A 209 -23.87 -23.83 33.39
N GLU A 210 -22.71 -23.97 34.02
CA GLU A 210 -22.59 -24.54 35.35
C GLU A 210 -21.84 -23.56 36.28
N SER A 211 -22.22 -23.54 37.58
CA SER A 211 -21.59 -22.76 38.62
C SER A 211 -20.52 -23.53 39.41
N THR A 212 -20.15 -24.70 38.91
CA THR A 212 -19.14 -25.57 39.55
C THR A 212 -18.10 -25.99 38.53
N GLY A 213 -16.83 -25.89 38.89
CA GLY A 213 -15.71 -26.28 38.02
C GLY A 213 -15.17 -25.17 37.09
N ALA A 214 -15.61 -23.93 37.26
CA ALA A 214 -14.98 -22.79 36.61
C ALA A 214 -13.51 -22.67 37.03
N TYR A 215 -12.61 -22.38 36.09
CA TYR A 215 -11.22 -22.13 36.35
C TYR A 215 -11.03 -20.73 36.95
N ASP A 216 -11.79 -19.77 36.44
CA ASP A 216 -11.85 -18.37 36.87
C ASP A 216 -13.32 -17.91 36.83
N GLY A 217 -13.67 -16.96 37.71
CA GLY A 217 -15.06 -16.48 37.85
C GLY A 217 -16.02 -17.45 38.54
N THR A 218 -17.31 -17.27 38.26
CA THR A 218 -18.41 -18.00 38.89
C THR A 218 -18.96 -19.14 38.03
N TYR A 219 -18.95 -18.92 36.70
CA TYR A 219 -19.60 -19.81 35.76
C TYR A 219 -18.62 -20.39 34.73
N CYS A 220 -18.95 -21.56 34.21
CA CYS A 220 -18.26 -22.15 33.08
C CYS A 220 -19.27 -22.84 32.15
N VAL A 221 -18.87 -23.07 30.92
CA VAL A 221 -19.67 -23.79 29.95
C VAL A 221 -19.25 -25.27 29.89
N LYS A 222 -20.21 -26.17 29.83
CA LYS A 222 -19.95 -27.59 29.76
C LYS A 222 -20.79 -28.24 28.65
N SER A 223 -20.13 -29.10 27.87
CA SER A 223 -20.84 -29.92 26.89
C SER A 223 -21.72 -30.97 27.56
N GLY A 224 -22.87 -31.29 26.98
CA GLY A 224 -23.61 -32.46 27.37
C GLY A 224 -22.84 -33.77 27.12
N GLU A 225 -23.22 -34.84 27.79
CA GLU A 225 -22.57 -36.15 27.64
C GLU A 225 -22.80 -36.72 26.22
N ILE A 226 -21.72 -37.19 25.63
CA ILE A 226 -21.70 -37.80 24.30
C ILE A 226 -21.10 -39.22 24.37
N THR A 227 -21.53 -40.07 23.49
CA THR A 227 -20.97 -41.43 23.29
C THR A 227 -20.20 -41.50 21.98
N SER A 228 -19.61 -42.66 21.67
CA SER A 228 -18.88 -42.85 20.42
C SER A 228 -19.74 -42.46 19.20
N SER A 229 -19.11 -41.72 18.27
CA SER A 229 -19.76 -41.21 17.05
C SER A 229 -20.84 -40.11 17.26
N GLN A 230 -20.89 -39.52 18.43
CA GLN A 230 -21.71 -38.35 18.72
C GLN A 230 -20.83 -37.09 18.86
N GLN A 231 -21.45 -35.95 18.70
CA GLN A 231 -20.81 -34.63 18.89
C GLN A 231 -21.76 -33.69 19.65
N SER A 232 -21.16 -32.76 20.37
CA SER A 232 -21.86 -31.63 20.98
C SER A 232 -21.20 -30.35 20.42
N VAL A 233 -22.00 -29.48 19.84
CA VAL A 233 -21.50 -28.32 19.11
C VAL A 233 -22.08 -27.04 19.70
N LEU A 234 -21.21 -26.09 20.00
CA LEU A 234 -21.53 -24.71 20.37
C LEU A 234 -20.83 -23.82 19.36
N LYS A 235 -21.57 -22.93 18.71
CA LYS A 235 -21.04 -21.97 17.74
C LYS A 235 -21.50 -20.57 18.09
N VAL A 236 -20.68 -19.59 17.77
CA VAL A 236 -21.03 -18.18 17.73
C VAL A 236 -20.64 -17.63 16.37
N GLN A 237 -21.44 -16.73 15.85
CA GLN A 237 -21.10 -15.97 14.67
C GLN A 237 -20.58 -14.61 15.17
N LEU A 238 -19.34 -14.29 14.84
CA LEU A 238 -18.64 -13.03 15.17
C LEU A 238 -18.65 -12.11 13.97
#